data_74591b6817aeaf159d73b257450e759c
#
_entry.id   74591b6817aeaf159d73b257450e759c
#
_cell.length_a   1.000
_cell.length_b   1.000
_cell.length_c   1.000
_cell.angle_alpha   90.00
_cell.angle_beta   90.00
_cell.angle_gamma   90.00
#
_symmetry.space_group_name_H-M   'P 1'
#
loop_
_entity.id
_entity.type
_entity.pdbx_description
1 polymer ?
#
loop_
_entity_poly.entity_id
_entity_poly.type
_entity_poly.pdbx_seq_one_letter_code
_entity_poly.pdbx_strand_id
1 'polypeptide(L)'
;TSGLTAAIGAIGIEPGDEVIVTPWTMSASATTILHWNAIPVFADIDPQTYNLCPDSIRDNITKYTKAIMVADIFGLSADMEKINNIAKEFNLKVISDTAQAPGAFYRNCMAGTMADIGGFSLNYHKHIHTGEGGILVTNNDDYADRLRLIRNHAEVVVADKDFGSLANM
;
A
#
# COMPACT_ATOMS: atom_id res chain seq x y z
N THR A 1 4.99 -8.22 4.79
CA THR A 1 6.19 -7.66 4.12
C THR A 1 6.14 -7.92 2.61
N SER A 2 6.21 -9.18 2.14
CA SER A 2 6.32 -9.50 0.70
C SER A 2 5.17 -8.92 -0.13
N GLY A 3 3.94 -8.93 0.38
CA GLY A 3 2.80 -8.28 -0.29
C GLY A 3 3.01 -6.77 -0.45
N LEU A 4 3.42 -6.07 0.61
CA LEU A 4 3.68 -4.63 0.52
C LEU A 4 4.84 -4.32 -0.43
N THR A 5 5.92 -5.14 -0.44
CA THR A 5 7.00 -5.02 -1.43
C THR A 5 6.45 -5.13 -2.85
N ALA A 6 5.57 -6.10 -3.12
CA ALA A 6 4.95 -6.25 -4.43
C ALA A 6 4.02 -5.06 -4.76
N ALA A 7 3.29 -4.53 -3.78
CA ALA A 7 2.41 -3.37 -3.97
C ALA A 7 3.18 -2.10 -4.37
N ILE A 8 4.31 -1.83 -3.72
CA ILE A 8 5.21 -0.70 -4.05
C ILE A 8 5.66 -0.80 -5.51
N GLY A 9 6.13 -1.98 -5.95
CA GLY A 9 6.55 -2.18 -7.34
C GLY A 9 5.39 -2.07 -8.33
N ALA A 10 4.21 -2.60 -7.98
CA ALA A 10 3.05 -2.60 -8.88
C ALA A 10 2.52 -1.19 -9.18
N ILE A 11 2.62 -0.25 -8.23
CA ILE A 11 2.24 1.15 -8.46
C ILE A 11 3.30 1.95 -9.22
N GLY A 12 4.48 1.35 -9.49
CA GLY A 12 5.53 1.95 -10.32
C GLY A 12 6.46 2.88 -9.55
N ILE A 13 6.77 2.58 -8.29
CA ILE A 13 7.77 3.32 -7.52
C ILE A 13 9.17 3.02 -8.05
N GLU A 14 9.96 4.06 -8.25
CA GLU A 14 11.33 4.01 -8.75
C GLU A 14 12.35 4.43 -7.67
N PRO A 15 13.64 4.09 -7.85
CA PRO A 15 14.70 4.54 -6.94
C PRO A 15 14.72 6.07 -6.79
N GLY A 16 14.68 6.53 -5.54
CA GLY A 16 14.69 7.97 -5.20
C GLY A 16 13.30 8.60 -5.08
N ASP A 17 12.24 7.91 -5.47
CA ASP A 17 10.88 8.36 -5.18
C ASP A 17 10.61 8.36 -3.68
N GLU A 18 9.78 9.30 -3.23
CA GLU A 18 9.35 9.38 -1.83
C GLU A 18 7.97 8.72 -1.64
N VAL A 19 7.86 7.94 -0.57
CA VAL A 19 6.60 7.36 -0.11
C VAL A 19 6.33 7.80 1.32
N ILE A 20 5.22 8.52 1.53
CA ILE A 20 4.82 8.96 2.88
C ILE A 20 4.30 7.74 3.65
N VAL A 21 4.77 7.57 4.87
CA VAL A 21 4.40 6.47 5.77
C VAL A 21 4.40 6.94 7.22
N THR A 22 3.66 6.28 8.09
CA THR A 22 3.72 6.56 9.53
C THR A 22 4.92 5.90 10.18
N PRO A 23 5.59 6.53 11.19
CA PRO A 23 6.56 5.85 12.04
C PRO A 23 5.90 4.88 13.04
N TRP A 24 4.60 5.00 13.28
CA TRP A 24 3.83 4.18 14.21
C TRP A 24 3.17 3.01 13.49
N THR A 25 3.95 2.01 13.15
CA THR A 25 3.50 0.78 12.50
C THR A 25 4.55 -0.33 12.69
N MET A 26 4.22 -1.54 12.23
CA MET A 26 5.22 -2.58 12.06
C MET A 26 6.26 -2.13 11.02
N SER A 27 7.54 -2.36 11.29
CA SER A 27 8.64 -1.90 10.40
C SER A 27 8.48 -2.28 8.93
N ALA A 28 7.73 -3.33 8.64
CA ALA A 28 7.46 -3.78 7.26
C ALA A 28 6.88 -2.68 6.38
N SER A 29 5.98 -1.82 6.89
CA SER A 29 5.40 -0.73 6.10
C SER A 29 6.49 0.21 5.56
N ALA A 30 7.48 0.57 6.38
CA ALA A 30 8.58 1.44 5.97
C ALA A 30 9.70 0.70 5.22
N THR A 31 10.07 -0.53 5.67
CA THR A 31 11.19 -1.25 5.07
C THR A 31 10.89 -1.73 3.65
N THR A 32 9.63 -1.99 3.30
CA THR A 32 9.25 -2.37 1.94
C THR A 32 9.48 -1.25 0.92
N ILE A 33 9.43 0.01 1.36
CA ILE A 33 9.79 1.17 0.53
C ILE A 33 11.29 1.13 0.20
N LEU A 34 12.13 0.82 1.18
CA LEU A 34 13.58 0.70 1.00
C LEU A 34 13.97 -0.46 0.07
N HIS A 35 13.16 -1.52 -0.03
CA HIS A 35 13.42 -2.62 -0.97
C HIS A 35 13.39 -2.18 -2.44
N TRP A 36 12.76 -1.06 -2.74
CA TRP A 36 12.71 -0.45 -4.07
C TRP A 36 13.70 0.73 -4.21
N ASN A 37 14.63 0.90 -3.26
CA ASN A 37 15.53 2.05 -3.20
C ASN A 37 14.79 3.40 -3.19
N ALA A 38 13.54 3.40 -2.75
CA ALA A 38 12.71 4.57 -2.51
C ALA A 38 12.92 5.09 -1.08
N ILE A 39 12.47 6.30 -0.81
CA ILE A 39 12.70 7.02 0.43
C ILE A 39 11.41 7.03 1.26
N PRO A 40 11.37 6.40 2.45
CA PRO A 40 10.24 6.58 3.36
C PRO A 40 10.30 7.98 3.99
N VAL A 41 9.24 8.77 3.78
CA VAL A 41 9.04 10.06 4.41
C VAL A 41 8.04 9.90 5.54
N PHE A 42 8.46 10.15 6.78
CA PHE A 42 7.59 9.94 7.92
C PHE A 42 6.67 11.12 8.17
N ALA A 43 5.36 10.84 8.21
CA ALA A 43 4.33 11.76 8.65
C ALA A 43 3.73 11.28 9.96
N ASP A 44 3.34 12.22 10.82
CA ASP A 44 2.89 11.93 12.18
C ASP A 44 1.50 11.29 12.21
N ILE A 45 1.15 10.77 13.37
CA ILE A 45 -0.14 10.14 13.66
C ILE A 45 -1.14 11.15 14.24
N ASP A 46 -2.40 10.84 14.08
CA ASP A 46 -3.47 11.46 14.85
C ASP A 46 -3.45 10.87 16.29
N PRO A 47 -3.35 11.71 17.34
CA PRO A 47 -3.20 11.24 18.71
C PRO A 47 -4.43 10.53 19.28
N GLN A 48 -5.58 10.62 18.64
CA GLN A 48 -6.81 9.95 19.08
C GLN A 48 -6.98 8.58 18.45
N THR A 49 -6.57 8.43 17.18
CA THR A 49 -6.77 7.21 16.40
C THR A 49 -5.51 6.40 16.21
N TYR A 50 -4.33 7.00 16.41
CA TYR A 50 -3.01 6.46 16.10
C TYR A 50 -2.78 6.13 14.62
N ASN A 51 -3.75 6.42 13.78
CA ASN A 51 -3.60 6.32 12.32
C ASN A 51 -2.87 7.53 11.76
N LEU A 52 -2.36 7.39 10.54
CA LEU A 52 -1.66 8.45 9.83
C LEU A 52 -2.51 9.72 9.74
N CYS A 53 -1.99 10.86 10.19
CA CYS A 53 -2.67 12.13 10.23
C CYS A 53 -2.72 12.78 8.84
N PRO A 54 -3.93 13.08 8.28
CA PRO A 54 -4.05 13.70 6.96
C PRO A 54 -3.33 15.05 6.84
N ASP A 55 -3.36 15.88 7.89
CA ASP A 55 -2.67 17.18 7.86
C ASP A 55 -1.16 16.99 7.80
N SER A 56 -0.63 16.04 8.58
CA SER A 56 0.80 15.71 8.54
C SER A 56 1.21 15.10 7.18
N ILE A 57 0.34 14.33 6.51
CA ILE A 57 0.60 13.90 5.13
C ILE A 57 0.86 15.12 4.25
N ARG A 58 -0.06 16.09 4.27
CA ARG A 58 -0.02 17.29 3.44
C ARG A 58 1.27 18.09 3.66
N ASP A 59 1.67 18.25 4.90
CA ASP A 59 2.87 19.02 5.29
C ASP A 59 4.19 18.36 4.82
N ASN A 60 4.15 17.04 4.57
CA ASN A 60 5.33 16.27 4.17
C ASN A 60 5.38 15.96 2.65
N ILE A 61 4.41 16.43 1.86
CA ILE A 61 4.43 16.24 0.41
C ILE A 61 5.51 17.11 -0.23
N THR A 62 6.34 16.49 -1.05
CA THR A 62 7.34 17.17 -1.90
C THR A 62 7.09 16.86 -3.37
N LYS A 63 7.90 17.44 -4.26
CA LYS A 63 7.87 17.12 -5.70
C LYS A 63 8.28 15.68 -6.03
N TYR A 64 8.94 15.00 -5.09
CA TYR A 64 9.41 13.62 -5.23
C TYR A 64 8.42 12.60 -4.67
N THR A 65 7.42 13.06 -3.91
CA THR A 65 6.39 12.18 -3.34
C THR A 65 5.56 11.55 -4.46
N LYS A 66 5.43 10.22 -4.45
CA LYS A 66 4.66 9.44 -5.42
C LYS A 66 3.52 8.65 -4.80
N ALA A 67 3.65 8.29 -3.53
CA ALA A 67 2.63 7.48 -2.88
C ALA A 67 2.51 7.75 -1.38
N ILE A 68 1.41 7.27 -0.82
CA ILE A 68 1.12 7.25 0.61
C ILE A 68 0.90 5.79 1.01
N MET A 69 1.68 5.29 1.98
CA MET A 69 1.49 4.00 2.62
C MET A 69 0.72 4.19 3.93
N VAL A 70 -0.54 3.79 3.94
CA VAL A 70 -1.44 3.94 5.08
C VAL A 70 -1.49 2.64 5.87
N ALA A 71 -1.24 2.68 7.18
CA ALA A 71 -1.47 1.53 8.05
C ALA A 71 -2.80 1.70 8.79
N ASP A 72 -3.65 0.67 8.76
CA ASP A 72 -4.90 0.60 9.52
C ASP A 72 -4.60 0.03 10.92
N ILE A 73 -4.26 0.91 11.88
CA ILE A 73 -3.69 0.53 13.17
C ILE A 73 -4.75 -0.03 14.12
N PHE A 74 -4.40 -1.11 14.81
CA PHE A 74 -5.20 -1.74 15.90
C PHE A 74 -6.63 -2.12 15.49
N GLY A 75 -6.89 -2.38 14.21
CA GLY A 75 -8.22 -2.74 13.72
C GLY A 75 -9.09 -1.54 13.37
N LEU A 76 -8.56 -0.33 13.42
CA LEU A 76 -9.25 0.91 13.03
C LEU A 76 -8.75 1.37 11.66
N SER A 77 -9.66 1.48 10.69
CA SER A 77 -9.32 2.07 9.40
C SER A 77 -8.92 3.54 9.55
N ALA A 78 -7.88 3.95 8.84
CA ALA A 78 -7.51 5.35 8.72
C ALA A 78 -8.62 6.18 8.05
N ASP A 79 -8.53 7.53 8.13
CA ASP A 79 -9.46 8.44 7.46
C ASP A 79 -9.23 8.45 5.94
N MET A 80 -9.65 7.35 5.32
CA MET A 80 -9.41 7.10 3.89
C MET A 80 -10.05 8.14 2.98
N GLU A 81 -11.13 8.78 3.41
CA GLU A 81 -11.75 9.85 2.61
C GLU A 81 -10.81 11.05 2.49
N LYS A 82 -10.26 11.53 3.61
CA LYS A 82 -9.33 12.65 3.60
C LYS A 82 -8.03 12.29 2.90
N ILE A 83 -7.49 11.10 3.15
CA ILE A 83 -6.25 10.63 2.53
C ILE A 83 -6.40 10.52 1.02
N ASN A 84 -7.49 9.92 0.53
CA ASN A 84 -7.76 9.81 -0.91
C ASN A 84 -7.99 11.18 -1.57
N ASN A 85 -8.58 12.14 -0.87
CA ASN A 85 -8.73 13.51 -1.38
C ASN A 85 -7.36 14.19 -1.55
N ILE A 86 -6.45 14.02 -0.57
CA ILE A 86 -5.07 14.51 -0.68
C ILE A 86 -4.34 13.80 -1.83
N ALA A 87 -4.42 12.49 -1.89
CA ALA A 87 -3.79 11.71 -2.95
C ALA A 87 -4.26 12.16 -4.35
N LYS A 88 -5.55 12.40 -4.52
CA LYS A 88 -6.12 12.92 -5.77
C LYS A 88 -5.63 14.34 -6.10
N GLU A 89 -5.57 15.22 -5.12
CA GLU A 89 -5.11 16.61 -5.29
C GLU A 89 -3.66 16.67 -5.78
N PHE A 90 -2.81 15.81 -5.23
CA PHE A 90 -1.37 15.77 -5.53
C PHE A 90 -0.98 14.67 -6.54
N ASN A 91 -1.95 13.97 -7.13
CA ASN A 91 -1.72 12.85 -8.06
C ASN A 91 -0.82 11.75 -7.47
N LEU A 92 -1.06 11.38 -6.22
CA LEU A 92 -0.34 10.33 -5.50
C LEU A 92 -1.10 9.00 -5.56
N LYS A 93 -0.39 7.89 -5.39
CA LYS A 93 -0.97 6.57 -5.20
C LYS A 93 -1.15 6.25 -3.72
N VAL A 94 -2.12 5.39 -3.40
CA VAL A 94 -2.39 4.99 -2.02
C VAL A 94 -2.27 3.47 -1.90
N ILE A 95 -1.43 3.02 -0.97
CA ILE A 95 -1.36 1.63 -0.54
C ILE A 95 -1.89 1.56 0.89
N SER A 96 -2.82 0.64 1.16
CA SER A 96 -3.31 0.38 2.51
C SER A 96 -2.66 -0.89 3.08
N ASP A 97 -1.92 -0.73 4.16
CA ASP A 97 -1.44 -1.84 5.00
C ASP A 97 -2.52 -2.18 6.03
N THR A 98 -3.42 -3.07 5.65
CA THR A 98 -4.56 -3.50 6.48
C THR A 98 -4.22 -4.78 7.28
N ALA A 99 -2.93 -5.02 7.53
CA ALA A 99 -2.45 -6.21 8.22
C ALA A 99 -2.97 -6.36 9.67
N GLN A 100 -3.45 -5.29 10.29
CA GLN A 100 -4.00 -5.28 11.65
C GLN A 100 -5.53 -5.12 11.67
N ALA A 101 -6.18 -4.89 10.53
CA ALA A 101 -7.58 -4.55 10.46
C ALA A 101 -8.40 -5.43 9.47
N PRO A 102 -8.18 -6.77 9.43
CA PRO A 102 -8.98 -7.63 8.58
C PRO A 102 -10.45 -7.59 9.03
N GLY A 103 -11.36 -7.27 8.11
CA GLY A 103 -12.79 -7.17 8.39
C GLY A 103 -13.23 -5.85 9.03
N ALA A 104 -12.33 -4.88 9.24
CA ALA A 104 -12.71 -3.54 9.66
C ALA A 104 -13.40 -2.78 8.51
N PHE A 105 -14.17 -1.78 8.86
CA PHE A 105 -14.88 -0.92 7.92
C PHE A 105 -14.59 0.55 8.18
N TYR A 106 -14.43 1.31 7.11
CA TYR A 106 -14.54 2.75 7.11
C TYR A 106 -15.90 3.10 6.48
N ARG A 107 -16.84 3.60 7.30
CA ARG A 107 -18.24 3.76 6.89
C ARG A 107 -18.78 2.42 6.34
N ASN A 108 -19.19 2.37 5.07
CA ASN A 108 -19.75 1.17 4.42
C ASN A 108 -18.75 0.42 3.53
N CYS A 109 -17.48 0.81 3.53
CA CYS A 109 -16.42 0.19 2.73
C CYS A 109 -15.49 -0.62 3.63
N MET A 110 -15.16 -1.84 3.22
CA MET A 110 -14.18 -2.66 3.94
C MET A 110 -12.80 -2.00 3.87
N ALA A 111 -12.11 -1.93 5.01
CA ALA A 111 -10.74 -1.44 5.07
C ALA A 111 -9.84 -2.22 4.10
N GLY A 112 -8.87 -1.55 3.50
CA GLY A 112 -8.00 -2.13 2.46
C GLY A 112 -8.59 -2.09 1.04
N THR A 113 -9.88 -1.81 0.85
CA THR A 113 -10.50 -1.81 -0.50
C THR A 113 -10.66 -0.40 -1.10
N MET A 114 -10.31 0.64 -0.34
CA MET A 114 -10.46 2.03 -0.75
C MET A 114 -9.18 2.66 -1.31
N ALA A 115 -8.06 1.95 -1.21
CA ALA A 115 -6.77 2.34 -1.75
C ALA A 115 -6.59 1.84 -3.19
N ASP A 116 -5.56 2.30 -3.89
CA ASP A 116 -5.17 1.73 -5.19
C ASP A 116 -4.82 0.24 -5.04
N ILE A 117 -4.10 -0.12 -3.96
CA ILE A 117 -3.82 -1.50 -3.56
C ILE A 117 -3.97 -1.63 -2.05
N GLY A 118 -4.73 -2.62 -1.60
CA GLY A 118 -4.82 -3.00 -0.19
C GLY A 118 -4.07 -4.29 0.10
N GLY A 119 -3.41 -4.36 1.26
CA GLY A 119 -2.62 -5.51 1.68
C GLY A 119 -3.08 -6.08 3.02
N PHE A 120 -3.31 -7.38 3.06
CA PHE A 120 -3.65 -8.14 4.27
C PHE A 120 -2.54 -9.14 4.60
N SER A 121 -2.28 -9.33 5.88
CA SER A 121 -1.29 -10.29 6.35
C SER A 121 -1.95 -11.57 6.84
N LEU A 122 -1.39 -12.70 6.44
CA LEU A 122 -1.74 -14.04 6.95
C LEU A 122 -0.58 -14.65 7.74
N ASN A 123 0.32 -13.81 8.27
CA ASN A 123 1.39 -14.23 9.16
C ASN A 123 0.81 -14.82 10.46
N TYR A 124 1.53 -15.75 11.10
CA TYR A 124 1.05 -16.52 12.26
C TYR A 124 0.62 -15.69 13.48
N HIS A 125 1.05 -14.43 13.61
CA HIS A 125 0.59 -13.51 14.66
C HIS A 125 -0.79 -12.89 14.37
N LYS A 126 -1.37 -13.10 13.19
CA LYS A 126 -2.62 -12.45 12.80
C LYS A 126 -3.85 -13.26 13.21
N HIS A 127 -5.00 -12.59 13.28
CA HIS A 127 -6.28 -13.22 13.61
C HIS A 127 -6.67 -14.33 12.63
N ILE A 128 -6.34 -14.14 11.35
CA ILE A 128 -6.49 -15.12 10.29
C ILE A 128 -5.09 -15.37 9.75
N HIS A 129 -4.62 -16.62 9.76
CA HIS A 129 -3.26 -16.94 9.36
C HIS A 129 -3.14 -18.27 8.65
N THR A 130 -2.07 -18.41 7.87
CA THR A 130 -1.68 -19.62 7.14
C THR A 130 -0.23 -20.02 7.48
N GLY A 131 0.27 -19.60 8.65
CA GLY A 131 1.67 -19.63 9.02
C GLY A 131 2.38 -18.40 8.47
N GLU A 132 2.65 -18.38 7.19
CA GLU A 132 3.07 -17.20 6.42
C GLU A 132 2.14 -17.01 5.23
N GLY A 133 1.91 -15.75 4.85
CA GLY A 133 1.07 -15.42 3.71
C GLY A 133 0.61 -13.96 3.67
N GLY A 134 -0.01 -13.59 2.57
CA GLY A 134 -0.61 -12.29 2.36
C GLY A 134 -1.57 -12.28 1.20
N ILE A 135 -2.49 -11.34 1.24
CA ILE A 135 -3.46 -11.10 0.17
C ILE A 135 -3.32 -9.65 -0.25
N LEU A 136 -3.28 -9.41 -1.56
CA LEU A 136 -3.35 -8.07 -2.14
C LEU A 136 -4.66 -7.96 -2.91
N VAL A 137 -5.32 -6.82 -2.76
CA VAL A 137 -6.58 -6.51 -3.43
C VAL A 137 -6.48 -5.18 -4.17
N THR A 138 -7.05 -5.12 -5.36
CA THR A 138 -7.15 -3.91 -6.18
C THR A 138 -8.34 -4.00 -7.11
N ASN A 139 -8.87 -2.86 -7.51
CA ASN A 139 -9.90 -2.73 -8.56
C ASN A 139 -9.28 -2.32 -9.91
N ASN A 140 -7.97 -2.25 -10.01
CA ASN A 140 -7.25 -1.90 -11.23
C ASN A 140 -6.59 -3.15 -11.82
N ASP A 141 -7.00 -3.53 -13.03
CA ASP A 141 -6.52 -4.72 -13.72
C ASP A 141 -5.01 -4.65 -14.03
N ASP A 142 -4.47 -3.46 -14.36
CA ASP A 142 -3.04 -3.30 -14.62
C ASP A 142 -2.23 -3.55 -13.35
N TYR A 143 -2.69 -3.04 -12.21
CA TYR A 143 -2.03 -3.34 -10.93
C TYR A 143 -2.15 -4.83 -10.57
N ALA A 144 -3.30 -5.45 -10.83
CA ALA A 144 -3.49 -6.88 -10.58
C ALA A 144 -2.50 -7.72 -11.40
N ASP A 145 -2.29 -7.38 -12.67
CA ASP A 145 -1.35 -8.08 -13.54
C ASP A 145 0.10 -7.87 -13.10
N ARG A 146 0.49 -6.62 -12.79
CA ARG A 146 1.83 -6.33 -12.24
C ARG A 146 2.09 -7.10 -10.95
N LEU A 147 1.13 -7.15 -10.05
CA LEU A 147 1.23 -7.91 -8.80
C LEU A 147 1.44 -9.40 -9.05
N ARG A 148 0.75 -9.99 -10.04
CA ARG A 148 0.92 -11.40 -10.43
C ARG A 148 2.33 -11.66 -10.96
N LEU A 149 2.86 -10.76 -11.79
CA LEU A 149 4.22 -10.87 -12.34
C LEU A 149 5.28 -10.75 -11.24
N ILE A 150 5.19 -9.71 -10.38
CA ILE A 150 6.16 -9.46 -9.30
C ILE A 150 6.19 -10.62 -8.31
N ARG A 151 5.02 -11.14 -7.96
CA ARG A 151 4.87 -12.23 -6.99
C ARG A 151 5.55 -13.53 -7.40
N ASN A 152 5.66 -13.81 -8.69
CA ASN A 152 6.03 -15.12 -9.21
C ASN A 152 7.11 -15.07 -10.31
N HIS A 153 8.17 -14.29 -10.10
CA HIS A 153 9.34 -14.25 -10.99
C HIS A 153 9.01 -13.88 -12.45
N ALA A 154 7.90 -13.18 -12.70
CA ALA A 154 7.32 -12.97 -14.03
C ALA A 154 7.00 -14.30 -14.77
N GLU A 155 7.02 -15.44 -14.06
CA GLU A 155 6.50 -16.68 -14.60
C GLU A 155 5.01 -16.55 -14.91
N VAL A 156 4.70 -16.82 -16.13
CA VAL A 156 3.50 -16.45 -16.80
C VAL A 156 2.28 -17.17 -16.23
N VAL A 157 1.50 -16.45 -15.46
CA VAL A 157 0.06 -16.66 -15.38
C VAL A 157 -0.64 -15.77 -16.44
N VAL A 158 0.10 -15.32 -17.44
CA VAL A 158 -0.33 -14.37 -18.49
C VAL A 158 -0.33 -15.08 -19.85
N ALA A 159 -0.62 -16.39 -19.86
CA ALA A 159 -0.53 -17.23 -21.04
C ALA A 159 -1.36 -16.74 -22.24
N ASP A 160 -2.30 -15.82 -22.02
CA ASP A 160 -3.20 -15.31 -23.05
C ASP A 160 -3.09 -13.80 -23.31
N LYS A 161 -2.08 -13.10 -22.75
CA LYS A 161 -1.88 -11.67 -23.00
C LYS A 161 -0.71 -11.43 -23.97
N ASP A 162 -0.94 -10.55 -24.94
CA ASP A 162 0.09 -10.09 -25.89
C ASP A 162 1.21 -9.36 -25.13
N PHE A 163 2.39 -9.97 -25.06
CA PHE A 163 3.58 -9.40 -24.41
C PHE A 163 4.03 -8.06 -25.01
N GLY A 164 3.58 -7.70 -26.22
CA GLY A 164 3.85 -6.41 -26.84
C GLY A 164 3.32 -5.22 -26.02
N SER A 165 2.25 -5.42 -25.25
CA SER A 165 1.69 -4.39 -24.38
C SER A 165 2.44 -4.23 -23.05
N LEU A 166 3.20 -5.25 -22.62
CA LEU A 166 3.97 -5.25 -21.38
C LEU A 166 5.39 -4.68 -21.53
N ALA A 167 5.91 -4.62 -22.76
CA ALA A 167 7.26 -4.10 -23.05
C ALA A 167 7.40 -2.58 -22.81
N ASN A 168 6.30 -1.87 -22.60
CA ASN A 168 6.26 -0.43 -22.32
C ASN A 168 5.84 -0.11 -20.87
N MET A 169 5.92 -1.10 -19.97
CA MET A 169 5.56 -0.93 -18.55
C MET A 169 6.81 -0.78 -17.69
#